data_1332e3ff4cde15cf85a8ed921deacb53
#
_entry.id   1332e3ff4cde15cf85a8ed921deacb53
#
_cell.length_a   1.000
_cell.length_b   1.000
_cell.length_c   1.000
_cell.angle_alpha   90.00
_cell.angle_beta   90.00
_cell.angle_gamma   90.00
#
_symmetry.space_group_name_H-M   'P 1'
#
loop_
_entity.id
_entity.type
_entity.pdbx_description
1 polymer ?
#
loop_
_entity_poly.entity_id
_entity_poly.type
_entity_poly.pdbx_seq_one_letter_code
_entity_poly.pdbx_strand_id
1 'polypeptide(L)'
;ALNRAAREMDADSIATGHCLDDESQSVVMNYLRGDVTRATASFNSNSAELFIPRIKPLCRSSERATVAYGLCNNLLVPLPECPYTRYALRKDVRTWLGKLEYAKPGTLTRIADGQEELLSRMPKSEVVTELGRCEKCGEPTANRLCAACQQLERLM
;
A
#
# COMPACT_ATOMS: atom_id res chain seq x y z
N ALA A 1 5.32 -3.46 13.26
CA ALA A 1 6.05 -4.72 13.06
C ALA A 1 7.16 -4.60 12.01
N LEU A 2 6.83 -4.35 10.70
CA LEU A 2 7.86 -4.28 9.63
C LEU A 2 8.89 -3.17 9.86
N ASN A 3 8.44 -1.97 10.22
CA ASN A 3 9.32 -0.84 10.45
C ASN A 3 10.30 -1.07 11.62
N ARG A 4 9.83 -1.77 12.67
CA ARG A 4 10.69 -2.17 13.78
C ARG A 4 11.73 -3.21 13.35
N ALA A 5 11.30 -4.26 12.65
CA ALA A 5 12.23 -5.27 12.14
C ALA A 5 13.28 -4.67 11.20
N ALA A 6 12.89 -3.75 10.32
CA ALA A 6 13.82 -3.06 9.43
C ALA A 6 14.86 -2.23 10.21
N ARG A 7 14.45 -1.57 11.30
CA ARG A 7 15.39 -0.85 12.18
C ARG A 7 16.32 -1.79 12.94
N GLU A 8 15.81 -2.93 13.43
CA GLU A 8 16.63 -3.95 14.12
C GLU A 8 17.67 -4.58 13.18
N MET A 9 17.40 -4.59 11.87
CA MET A 9 18.29 -5.08 10.82
C MET A 9 19.18 -3.99 10.20
N ASP A 10 19.09 -2.76 10.67
CA ASP A 10 19.79 -1.59 10.11
C ASP A 10 19.55 -1.42 8.59
N ALA A 11 18.32 -1.63 8.17
CA ALA A 11 17.92 -1.57 6.76
C ALA A 11 17.64 -0.13 6.32
N ASP A 12 18.17 0.27 5.16
CA ASP A 12 17.96 1.59 4.56
C ASP A 12 16.56 1.73 3.95
N SER A 13 15.95 0.62 3.53
CA SER A 13 14.63 0.61 2.90
C SER A 13 13.89 -0.71 3.09
N ILE A 14 12.57 -0.66 2.95
CA ILE A 14 11.68 -1.84 2.94
C ILE A 14 11.14 -2.01 1.54
N ALA A 15 11.55 -3.05 0.82
CA ALA A 15 10.95 -3.42 -0.46
C ALA A 15 9.65 -4.20 -0.24
N THR A 16 8.58 -3.81 -0.95
CA THR A 16 7.30 -4.52 -0.93
C THR A 16 6.92 -5.03 -2.31
N GLY A 17 6.28 -6.20 -2.38
CA GLY A 17 5.89 -6.86 -3.62
C GLY A 17 4.61 -6.31 -4.28
N HIS A 18 4.21 -5.07 -3.95
CA HIS A 18 3.04 -4.46 -4.58
C HIS A 18 3.28 -4.25 -6.08
N CYS A 19 2.33 -4.71 -6.89
CA CYS A 19 2.34 -4.61 -8.35
C CYS A 19 1.43 -3.48 -8.86
N LEU A 20 1.39 -3.27 -10.18
CA LEU A 20 0.54 -2.27 -10.82
C LEU A 20 -0.95 -2.45 -10.48
N ASP A 21 -1.39 -3.70 -10.40
CA ASP A 21 -2.77 -4.05 -10.01
C ASP A 21 -3.09 -3.57 -8.60
N ASP A 22 -2.17 -3.73 -7.64
CA ASP A 22 -2.34 -3.27 -6.27
C ASP A 22 -2.42 -1.75 -6.16
N GLU A 23 -1.57 -1.04 -6.91
CA GLU A 23 -1.56 0.43 -6.95
C GLU A 23 -2.89 0.94 -7.51
N SER A 24 -3.31 0.43 -8.67
CA SER A 24 -4.56 0.85 -9.33
C SER A 24 -5.80 0.54 -8.48
N GLN A 25 -5.83 -0.65 -7.84
CA GLN A 25 -6.90 -0.99 -6.89
C GLN A 25 -6.92 -0.04 -5.71
N SER A 26 -5.76 0.32 -5.17
CA SER A 26 -5.67 1.23 -4.02
C SER A 26 -6.18 2.63 -4.36
N VAL A 27 -5.84 3.15 -5.54
CA VAL A 27 -6.36 4.43 -6.06
C VAL A 27 -7.89 4.39 -6.11
N VAL A 28 -8.45 3.41 -6.81
CA VAL A 28 -9.92 3.28 -6.98
C VAL A 28 -10.62 3.12 -5.62
N MET A 29 -10.07 2.29 -4.72
CA MET A 29 -10.65 2.09 -3.40
C MET A 29 -10.65 3.36 -2.54
N ASN A 30 -9.62 4.20 -2.64
CA ASN A 30 -9.56 5.47 -1.92
C ASN A 30 -10.66 6.42 -2.40
N TYR A 31 -10.88 6.51 -3.72
CA TYR A 31 -11.98 7.29 -4.28
C TYR A 31 -13.35 6.76 -3.89
N LEU A 32 -13.57 5.44 -3.97
CA LEU A 32 -14.85 4.82 -3.58
C LEU A 32 -15.18 5.04 -2.10
N ARG A 33 -14.18 5.18 -1.25
CA ARG A 33 -14.34 5.46 0.18
C ARG A 33 -14.43 6.95 0.52
N GLY A 34 -14.15 7.83 -0.43
CA GLY A 34 -14.00 9.26 -0.16
C GLY A 34 -12.81 9.56 0.78
N ASP A 35 -11.81 8.69 0.83
CA ASP A 35 -10.67 8.82 1.74
C ASP A 35 -9.56 9.67 1.11
N VAL A 36 -9.77 10.98 1.15
CA VAL A 36 -8.83 11.97 0.60
C VAL A 36 -7.46 11.86 1.29
N THR A 37 -7.45 11.62 2.60
CA THR A 37 -6.21 11.50 3.37
C THR A 37 -5.32 10.37 2.85
N ARG A 38 -5.89 9.20 2.59
CA ARG A 38 -5.15 8.08 2.01
C ARG A 38 -4.81 8.30 0.54
N ALA A 39 -5.70 8.94 -0.21
CA ALA A 39 -5.44 9.27 -1.61
C ALA A 39 -4.23 10.21 -1.77
N THR A 40 -3.99 11.09 -0.79
CA THR A 40 -2.89 12.07 -0.81
C THR A 40 -1.71 11.69 0.09
N ALA A 41 -1.77 10.61 0.83
CA ALA A 41 -0.77 10.21 1.84
C ALA A 41 0.66 10.05 1.29
N SER A 42 0.83 9.76 0.00
CA SER A 42 2.15 9.64 -0.63
C SER A 42 2.96 10.93 -0.62
N PHE A 43 2.33 12.09 -0.44
CA PHE A 43 2.98 13.40 -0.41
C PHE A 43 3.28 13.93 1.00
N ASN A 44 2.67 13.36 2.03
CA ASN A 44 2.74 13.89 3.39
C ASN A 44 3.85 13.24 4.24
N SER A 45 4.91 12.71 3.63
CA SER A 45 5.97 11.98 4.36
C SER A 45 7.00 12.91 5.02
N ASN A 46 6.58 13.97 5.72
CA ASN A 46 7.46 14.73 6.62
C ASN A 46 7.88 13.93 7.86
N SER A 47 7.42 12.68 7.99
CA SER A 47 7.79 11.73 9.04
C SER A 47 8.90 10.76 8.62
N ALA A 48 9.69 11.12 7.62
CA ALA A 48 10.78 10.29 7.08
C ALA A 48 11.77 9.78 8.14
N GLU A 49 12.03 10.58 9.19
CA GLU A 49 12.94 10.18 10.28
C GLU A 49 12.41 9.03 11.16
N LEU A 50 11.09 8.85 11.23
CA LEU A 50 10.47 7.84 12.08
C LEU A 50 10.16 6.53 11.35
N PHE A 51 10.11 6.56 10.01
CA PHE A 51 9.82 5.40 9.19
C PHE A 51 10.99 5.07 8.27
N ILE A 52 11.32 3.79 8.18
CA ILE A 52 12.19 3.31 7.11
C ILE A 52 11.47 3.47 5.77
N PRO A 53 12.12 4.07 4.76
CA PRO A 53 11.52 4.29 3.45
C PRO A 53 10.99 2.99 2.82
N ARG A 54 9.85 3.08 2.14
CA ARG A 54 9.29 1.94 1.41
C ARG A 54 9.46 2.13 -0.08
N ILE A 55 9.97 1.11 -0.73
CA ILE A 55 10.08 1.03 -2.18
C ILE A 55 9.17 -0.07 -2.72
N LYS A 56 8.69 0.10 -3.94
CA LYS A 56 7.78 -0.84 -4.62
C LYS A 56 8.37 -1.20 -5.98
N PRO A 57 9.36 -2.09 -6.05
CA PRO A 57 10.07 -2.39 -7.31
C PRO A 57 9.15 -2.89 -8.42
N LEU A 58 8.02 -3.51 -8.09
CA LEU A 58 7.08 -4.10 -9.03
C LEU A 58 5.88 -3.20 -9.37
N CYS A 59 5.83 -1.95 -8.87
CA CYS A 59 4.66 -1.08 -9.03
C CYS A 59 4.28 -0.76 -10.48
N ARG A 60 5.18 -0.97 -11.43
CA ARG A 60 4.94 -0.82 -12.87
C ARG A 60 4.76 -2.16 -13.61
N SER A 61 4.87 -3.29 -12.91
CA SER A 61 4.66 -4.63 -13.47
C SER A 61 3.25 -5.11 -13.12
N SER A 62 2.53 -5.70 -14.09
CA SER A 62 1.22 -6.29 -13.82
C SER A 62 1.37 -7.58 -13.00
N GLU A 63 0.34 -7.91 -12.20
CA GLU A 63 0.27 -9.18 -11.47
C GLU A 63 0.46 -10.38 -12.41
N ARG A 64 -0.13 -10.33 -13.62
CA ARG A 64 0.02 -11.38 -14.65
C ARG A 64 1.46 -11.57 -15.09
N ALA A 65 2.20 -10.49 -15.32
CA ALA A 65 3.60 -10.54 -15.70
C ALA A 65 4.47 -11.12 -14.57
N THR A 66 4.20 -10.71 -13.34
CA THR A 66 4.90 -11.21 -12.14
C THR A 66 4.67 -12.70 -11.94
N VAL A 67 3.41 -13.17 -12.07
CA VAL A 67 3.08 -14.60 -11.98
C VAL A 67 3.74 -15.39 -13.11
N ALA A 68 3.66 -14.90 -14.35
CA ALA A 68 4.31 -15.56 -15.49
C ALA A 68 5.83 -15.69 -15.30
N TYR A 69 6.49 -14.62 -14.81
CA TYR A 69 7.91 -14.67 -14.47
C TYR A 69 8.21 -15.73 -13.42
N GLY A 70 7.40 -15.79 -12.35
CA GLY A 70 7.55 -16.78 -11.28
C GLY A 70 7.45 -18.21 -11.82
N LEU A 71 6.44 -18.48 -12.66
CA LEU A 71 6.25 -19.81 -13.29
C LEU A 71 7.42 -20.20 -14.22
N CYS A 72 7.87 -19.26 -15.08
CA CYS A 72 8.99 -19.50 -15.98
C CYS A 72 10.32 -19.76 -15.26
N ASN A 73 10.47 -19.23 -14.06
CA ASN A 73 11.68 -19.39 -13.24
C ASN A 73 11.54 -20.46 -12.14
N ASN A 74 10.49 -21.28 -12.18
CA ASN A 74 10.22 -22.34 -11.19
C ASN A 74 10.20 -21.81 -9.74
N LEU A 75 9.77 -20.57 -9.53
CA LEU A 75 9.58 -20.03 -8.20
C LEU A 75 8.31 -20.64 -7.59
N LEU A 76 8.46 -21.24 -6.41
CA LEU A 76 7.31 -21.75 -5.65
C LEU A 76 6.51 -20.57 -5.11
N VAL A 77 5.42 -20.23 -5.79
CA VAL A 77 4.47 -19.22 -5.33
C VAL A 77 3.29 -19.95 -4.72
N PRO A 78 3.14 -19.97 -3.38
CA PRO A 78 1.92 -20.47 -2.78
C PRO A 78 0.78 -19.53 -3.16
N LEU A 79 -0.31 -20.10 -3.69
CA LEU A 79 -1.51 -19.37 -4.11
C LEU A 79 -2.73 -19.64 -3.20
N PRO A 80 -2.59 -19.71 -1.85
CA PRO A 80 -3.76 -19.88 -1.01
C PRO A 80 -4.58 -18.58 -1.03
N GLU A 81 -5.83 -18.66 -1.42
CA GLU A 81 -6.74 -17.54 -1.23
C GLU A 81 -7.11 -17.41 0.27
N CYS A 82 -6.97 -16.19 0.80
CA CYS A 82 -7.44 -15.91 2.14
C CYS A 82 -8.97 -16.06 2.20
N PRO A 83 -9.54 -16.88 3.10
CA PRO A 83 -10.99 -17.13 3.18
C PRO A 83 -11.80 -15.84 3.46
N TYR A 84 -11.18 -14.83 4.04
CA TYR A 84 -11.81 -13.54 4.37
C TYR A 84 -11.86 -12.55 3.20
N THR A 85 -11.24 -12.85 2.05
CA THR A 85 -11.31 -11.97 0.86
C THR A 85 -12.70 -11.84 0.29
N ARG A 86 -13.59 -12.81 0.57
CA ARG A 86 -14.95 -12.91 0.02
C ARG A 86 -15.79 -11.63 0.23
N TYR A 87 -15.58 -10.95 1.34
CA TYR A 87 -16.36 -9.76 1.72
C TYR A 87 -15.57 -8.44 1.59
N ALA A 88 -14.39 -8.50 1.02
CA ALA A 88 -13.53 -7.33 0.94
C ALA A 88 -13.83 -6.52 -0.34
N LEU A 89 -14.07 -5.20 -0.20
CA LEU A 89 -14.21 -4.27 -1.31
C LEU A 89 -13.09 -4.43 -2.37
N ARG A 90 -11.89 -4.80 -1.94
CA ARG A 90 -10.74 -5.05 -2.84
C ARG A 90 -11.05 -6.15 -3.86
N LYS A 91 -11.80 -7.19 -3.49
CA LYS A 91 -12.16 -8.28 -4.42
C LYS A 91 -13.03 -7.77 -5.56
N ASP A 92 -14.03 -6.94 -5.24
CA ASP A 92 -14.94 -6.39 -6.23
C ASP A 92 -14.20 -5.45 -7.17
N VAL A 93 -13.38 -4.54 -6.61
CA VAL A 93 -12.54 -3.62 -7.38
C VAL A 93 -11.56 -4.38 -8.28
N ARG A 94 -10.89 -5.42 -7.77
CA ARG A 94 -9.97 -6.27 -8.54
C ARG A 94 -10.68 -6.92 -9.73
N THR A 95 -11.85 -7.50 -9.48
CA THR A 95 -12.65 -8.15 -10.53
C THR A 95 -13.08 -7.17 -11.59
N TRP A 96 -13.56 -5.99 -11.19
CA TRP A 96 -14.01 -4.94 -12.09
C TRP A 96 -12.83 -4.38 -12.92
N LEU A 97 -11.71 -4.04 -12.30
CA LEU A 97 -10.53 -3.54 -12.99
C LEU A 97 -9.93 -4.59 -13.94
N GLY A 98 -9.93 -5.87 -13.55
CA GLY A 98 -9.48 -6.95 -14.43
C GLY A 98 -10.32 -7.06 -15.71
N LYS A 99 -11.63 -6.91 -15.61
CA LYS A 99 -12.53 -6.87 -16.79
C LYS A 99 -12.25 -5.64 -17.67
N LEU A 100 -12.02 -4.48 -17.05
CA LEU A 100 -11.72 -3.25 -17.79
C LEU A 100 -10.35 -3.34 -18.49
N GLU A 101 -9.34 -3.86 -17.81
CA GLU A 101 -8.00 -4.04 -18.40
C GLU A 101 -8.03 -5.02 -19.57
N TYR A 102 -8.84 -6.09 -19.48
CA TYR A 102 -9.04 -7.03 -20.58
C TYR A 102 -9.71 -6.37 -21.79
N ALA A 103 -10.76 -5.58 -21.56
CA ALA A 103 -11.52 -4.90 -22.62
C ALA A 103 -10.77 -3.67 -23.19
N LYS A 104 -9.99 -3.01 -22.36
CA LYS A 104 -9.25 -1.77 -22.69
C LYS A 104 -7.85 -1.83 -22.07
N PRO A 105 -6.91 -2.50 -22.74
CA PRO A 105 -5.54 -2.65 -22.25
C PRO A 105 -4.87 -1.32 -21.89
N GLY A 106 -4.09 -1.29 -20.81
CA GLY A 106 -3.44 -0.11 -20.28
C GLY A 106 -4.33 0.73 -19.34
N THR A 107 -5.50 0.24 -18.97
CA THR A 107 -6.38 0.92 -18.00
C THR A 107 -5.70 1.06 -16.64
N LEU A 108 -5.06 0.00 -16.14
CA LEU A 108 -4.37 0.03 -14.85
C LEU A 108 -3.23 1.06 -14.86
N THR A 109 -2.44 1.10 -15.92
CA THR A 109 -1.36 2.07 -16.08
C THR A 109 -1.91 3.51 -16.06
N ARG A 110 -2.98 3.77 -16.83
CA ARG A 110 -3.59 5.11 -16.86
C ARG A 110 -4.13 5.56 -15.51
N ILE A 111 -4.68 4.64 -14.72
CA ILE A 111 -5.16 4.94 -13.36
C ILE A 111 -3.99 5.31 -12.45
N ALA A 112 -2.91 4.52 -12.47
CA ALA A 112 -1.72 4.76 -11.65
C ALA A 112 -1.01 6.07 -12.05
N ASP A 113 -0.79 6.29 -13.35
CA ASP A 113 -0.14 7.49 -13.89
C ASP A 113 -0.97 8.75 -13.64
N GLY A 114 -2.29 8.66 -13.84
CA GLY A 114 -3.20 9.77 -13.58
C GLY A 114 -3.21 10.18 -12.11
N GLN A 115 -3.14 9.21 -11.19
CA GLN A 115 -3.01 9.49 -9.77
C GLN A 115 -1.67 10.17 -9.46
N GLU A 116 -0.57 9.67 -9.99
CA GLU A 116 0.76 10.25 -9.79
C GLU A 116 0.83 11.68 -10.32
N GLU A 117 0.29 11.92 -11.51
CA GLU A 117 0.20 13.26 -12.11
C GLU A 117 -0.66 14.21 -11.26
N LEU A 118 -1.85 13.74 -10.82
CA LEU A 118 -2.71 14.53 -9.94
C LEU A 118 -1.97 14.95 -8.68
N LEU A 119 -1.30 14.00 -8.03
CA LEU A 119 -0.55 14.26 -6.81
C LEU A 119 0.64 15.20 -7.05
N SER A 120 1.30 15.13 -8.19
CA SER A 120 2.41 16.02 -8.54
C SER A 120 1.99 17.49 -8.68
N ARG A 121 0.72 17.72 -9.04
CA ARG A 121 0.12 19.07 -9.22
C ARG A 121 -0.51 19.62 -7.93
N MET A 122 -0.71 18.77 -6.92
CA MET A 122 -1.27 19.24 -5.65
C MET A 122 -0.24 20.02 -4.85
N PRO A 123 -0.63 21.11 -4.19
CA PRO A 123 0.25 21.81 -3.28
C PRO A 123 0.70 20.85 -2.17
N LYS A 124 1.98 20.85 -1.87
CA LYS A 124 2.49 20.08 -0.73
C LYS A 124 1.82 20.63 0.52
N SER A 125 0.95 19.84 1.12
CA SER A 125 0.29 20.24 2.36
C SER A 125 1.34 20.28 3.47
N GLU A 126 1.45 21.42 4.13
CA GLU A 126 2.31 21.63 5.31
C GLU A 126 1.69 21.03 6.58
N VAL A 127 0.71 20.17 6.45
CA VAL A 127 0.14 19.49 7.64
C VAL A 127 1.18 18.54 8.19
N VAL A 128 2.06 19.05 9.00
CA VAL A 128 2.99 18.29 9.82
C VAL A 128 2.14 17.62 10.92
N THR A 129 1.75 16.39 10.71
CA THR A 129 1.23 15.59 11.83
C THR A 129 2.44 15.24 12.69
N GLU A 130 2.56 15.84 13.85
CA GLU A 130 3.57 15.46 14.83
C GLU A 130 3.34 14.01 15.23
N LEU A 131 4.24 13.15 14.77
CA LEU A 131 4.22 11.74 15.14
C LEU A 131 5.12 11.55 16.37
N GLY A 132 4.53 11.02 17.43
CA GLY A 132 5.25 10.50 18.57
C GLY A 132 5.56 9.00 18.43
N ARG A 133 5.83 8.37 19.56
CA ARG A 133 6.04 6.93 19.66
C ARG A 133 4.98 6.30 20.55
N CYS A 134 4.47 5.13 20.13
CA CYS A 134 3.53 4.34 20.93
C CYS A 134 4.15 3.97 22.29
N GLU A 135 3.46 4.27 23.38
CA GLU A 135 3.92 3.96 24.75
C GLU A 135 4.17 2.46 24.97
N LYS A 136 3.44 1.58 24.25
CA LYS A 136 3.52 0.13 24.44
C LYS A 136 4.57 -0.56 23.57
N CYS A 137 4.78 -0.13 22.33
CA CYS A 137 5.65 -0.84 21.38
C CYS A 137 6.68 0.05 20.67
N GLY A 138 6.71 1.36 20.91
CA GLY A 138 7.66 2.31 20.33
C GLY A 138 7.46 2.62 18.84
N GLU A 139 6.45 2.04 18.16
CA GLU A 139 6.16 2.34 16.75
C GLU A 139 5.65 3.78 16.59
N PRO A 140 5.97 4.45 15.48
CA PRO A 140 5.49 5.80 15.21
C PRO A 140 3.95 5.85 15.18
N THR A 141 3.38 6.85 15.83
CA THR A 141 1.93 7.07 15.89
C THR A 141 1.61 8.52 16.27
N ALA A 142 0.49 9.04 15.77
CA ALA A 142 -0.05 10.32 16.20
C ALA A 142 -0.85 10.22 17.53
N ASN A 143 -1.09 9.01 18.03
CA ASN A 143 -1.86 8.74 19.22
C ASN A 143 -0.97 8.14 20.32
N ARG A 144 -1.47 8.13 21.56
CA ARG A 144 -0.80 7.48 22.70
C ARG A 144 -0.42 6.02 22.41
N LEU A 145 -1.34 5.26 21.80
CA LEU A 145 -1.13 3.88 21.35
C LEU A 145 -1.31 3.78 19.84
N CYS A 146 -0.47 3.00 19.17
CA CYS A 146 -0.64 2.69 17.75
C CYS A 146 -1.86 1.78 17.51
N ALA A 147 -2.39 1.77 16.28
CA ALA A 147 -3.58 1.01 15.93
C ALA A 147 -3.48 -0.48 16.29
N ALA A 148 -2.32 -1.09 16.12
CA ALA A 148 -2.11 -2.49 16.48
C ALA A 148 -2.22 -2.72 17.99
N CYS A 149 -1.63 -1.86 18.83
CA CYS A 149 -1.73 -1.96 20.27
C CYS A 149 -3.16 -1.70 20.77
N GLN A 150 -3.87 -0.75 20.16
CA GLN A 150 -5.29 -0.52 20.46
C GLN A 150 -6.17 -1.73 20.15
N GLN A 151 -5.92 -2.41 19.01
CA GLN A 151 -6.65 -3.63 18.67
C GLN A 151 -6.36 -4.78 19.65
N LEU A 152 -5.10 -4.95 20.02
CA LEU A 152 -4.72 -5.98 21.01
C LEU A 152 -5.39 -5.74 22.37
N GLU A 153 -5.51 -4.48 22.82
CA GLU A 153 -6.22 -4.18 24.07
C GLU A 153 -7.72 -4.46 24.02
N ARG A 154 -8.33 -4.42 22.85
CA ARG A 154 -9.75 -4.75 22.66
C ARG A 154 -10.03 -6.26 22.65
N LEU A 155 -8.99 -7.08 22.40
CA LEU A 155 -9.10 -8.53 22.33
C LEU A 155 -8.75 -9.23 23.67
N MET A 156 -8.22 -8.49 24.60
CA MET A 156 -7.89 -8.95 25.97
C MET A 156 -8.98 -8.58 26.96
#